data_99b17681de2ec110c039fedc4a11f9e8
#
_entry.id   99b17681de2ec110c039fedc4a11f9e8
#
_cell.length_a   1.000
_cell.length_b   1.000
_cell.length_c   1.000
_cell.angle_alpha   90.00
_cell.angle_beta   90.00
_cell.angle_gamma   90.00
#
_symmetry.space_group_name_H-M   'P 1'
#
loop_
_entity.id
_entity.type
_entity.pdbx_description
1 polymer ?
#
loop_
_entity_poly.entity_id
_entity_poly.type
_entity_poly.pdbx_seq_one_letter_code
_entity_poly.pdbx_strand_id
1 'polypeptide(L)'
;MFFEDAVLVSRELELTLTGKECGLEERAPMCGVPYHSVELYLKRLVDKGYKIAICEQMTDPALSKGLVERDVIRIVTPGTLIESSMLEDDSNNYICTLYYGNDGSCALCFADLSTGEMSLTVPQEASDLSVRIMDVLSRYMPAELVMNSQALSLKSVMDFIKVRL
;
A
#
# COMPACT_ATOMS: atom_id res chain seq x y z
N MET A 1 -14.76 -3.94 9.84
CA MET A 1 -13.51 -4.48 10.42
C MET A 1 -13.86 -5.19 11.71
N PHE A 2 -13.11 -6.21 12.10
CA PHE A 2 -13.38 -7.06 13.25
C PHE A 2 -12.11 -7.33 14.07
N PHE A 3 -12.27 -7.77 15.32
CA PHE A 3 -11.20 -8.16 16.23
C PHE A 3 -10.10 -7.10 16.40
N GLU A 4 -8.84 -7.46 16.28
CA GLU A 4 -7.69 -6.56 16.45
C GLU A 4 -7.70 -5.41 15.44
N ASP A 5 -8.09 -5.67 14.20
CA ASP A 5 -8.24 -4.63 13.18
C ASP A 5 -9.31 -3.59 13.57
N ALA A 6 -10.42 -4.03 14.16
CA ALA A 6 -11.44 -3.10 14.61
C ALA A 6 -10.96 -2.21 15.77
N VAL A 7 -10.20 -2.78 16.70
CA VAL A 7 -9.60 -2.03 17.82
C VAL A 7 -8.57 -1.02 17.30
N LEU A 8 -7.68 -1.47 16.39
CA LEU A 8 -6.67 -0.61 15.78
C LEU A 8 -7.34 0.54 15.02
N VAL A 9 -8.21 0.22 14.07
CA VAL A 9 -8.82 1.21 13.17
C VAL A 9 -9.75 2.16 13.91
N SER A 10 -10.49 1.70 14.94
CA SER A 10 -11.32 2.57 15.77
C SER A 10 -10.49 3.66 16.45
N ARG A 11 -9.28 3.32 16.91
CA ARG A 11 -8.35 4.28 17.51
C ARG A 11 -7.74 5.22 16.47
N GLU A 12 -7.26 4.67 15.34
CA GLU A 12 -6.56 5.46 14.32
C GLU A 12 -7.48 6.45 13.58
N LEU A 13 -8.76 6.11 13.45
CA LEU A 13 -9.75 6.91 12.75
C LEU A 13 -10.79 7.57 13.67
N GLU A 14 -10.66 7.39 14.99
CA GLU A 14 -11.59 7.91 16.00
C GLU A 14 -13.04 7.41 15.79
N LEU A 15 -13.17 6.14 15.41
CA LEU A 15 -14.45 5.51 15.17
C LEU A 15 -14.98 4.83 16.44
N THR A 16 -16.30 4.77 16.57
CA THR A 16 -16.93 4.03 17.67
C THR A 16 -16.64 2.54 17.54
N LEU A 17 -15.97 1.98 18.54
CA LEU A 17 -15.81 0.54 18.68
C LEU A 17 -17.10 -0.07 19.21
N THR A 18 -17.67 -1.01 18.49
CA THR A 18 -18.88 -1.76 18.83
C THR A 18 -18.57 -3.26 18.97
N GLY A 19 -19.58 -4.08 19.20
CA GLY A 19 -19.42 -5.53 19.23
C GLY A 19 -20.55 -6.23 18.48
N LYS A 20 -20.22 -7.33 17.80
CA LYS A 20 -21.15 -8.17 17.06
C LYS A 20 -21.23 -9.56 17.68
N GLU A 21 -22.46 -10.06 17.89
CA GLU A 21 -22.69 -11.44 18.24
C GLU A 21 -22.31 -12.36 17.07
N CYS A 22 -21.45 -13.30 17.28
CA CYS A 22 -20.98 -14.24 16.25
C CYS A 22 -20.78 -15.67 16.78
N GLY A 23 -21.44 -16.02 17.91
CA GLY A 23 -21.38 -17.35 18.52
C GLY A 23 -20.13 -17.61 19.37
N LEU A 24 -19.35 -16.57 19.70
CA LEU A 24 -18.28 -16.62 20.68
C LEU A 24 -18.82 -16.32 22.08
N GLU A 25 -18.06 -16.64 23.14
CA GLU A 25 -18.42 -16.31 24.52
C GLU A 25 -18.56 -14.80 24.73
N GLU A 26 -17.72 -14.02 24.05
CA GLU A 26 -17.78 -12.55 24.04
C GLU A 26 -18.14 -12.04 22.65
N ARG A 27 -18.73 -10.84 22.62
CA ARG A 27 -19.02 -10.15 21.34
C ARG A 27 -17.73 -9.81 20.62
N ALA A 28 -17.62 -10.16 19.34
CA ALA A 28 -16.47 -9.81 18.53
C ALA A 28 -16.37 -8.26 18.37
N PRO A 29 -15.25 -7.64 18.75
CA PRO A 29 -15.03 -6.22 18.49
C PRO A 29 -15.26 -5.90 17.02
N MET A 30 -16.00 -4.84 16.74
CA MET A 30 -16.33 -4.42 15.38
C MET A 30 -16.33 -2.89 15.29
N CYS A 31 -15.81 -2.35 14.20
CA CYS A 31 -16.06 -0.99 13.78
C CYS A 31 -16.35 -0.95 12.28
N GLY A 32 -16.99 0.12 11.82
CA GLY A 32 -17.36 0.26 10.43
C GLY A 32 -17.44 1.71 10.00
N VAL A 33 -17.35 1.92 8.70
CA VAL A 33 -17.51 3.19 8.03
C VAL A 33 -18.64 3.11 7.00
N PRO A 34 -19.33 4.20 6.68
CA PRO A 34 -20.31 4.19 5.60
C PRO A 34 -19.63 3.88 4.26
N TYR A 35 -20.27 3.04 3.44
CA TYR A 35 -19.73 2.61 2.15
C TYR A 35 -19.36 3.80 1.23
N HIS A 36 -20.24 4.80 1.15
CA HIS A 36 -20.06 5.97 0.28
C HIS A 36 -18.91 6.90 0.69
N SER A 37 -18.36 6.74 1.89
CA SER A 37 -17.23 7.56 2.39
C SER A 37 -15.97 6.73 2.66
N VAL A 38 -15.94 5.47 2.23
CA VAL A 38 -14.84 4.55 2.51
C VAL A 38 -13.48 5.08 2.02
N GLU A 39 -13.44 5.74 0.87
CA GLU A 39 -12.20 6.29 0.28
C GLU A 39 -11.50 7.28 1.22
N LEU A 40 -12.26 8.16 1.88
CA LEU A 40 -11.69 9.11 2.84
C LEU A 40 -11.00 8.40 4.02
N TYR A 41 -11.58 7.31 4.51
CA TYR A 41 -11.01 6.54 5.60
C TYR A 41 -9.81 5.69 5.14
N LEU A 42 -9.86 5.15 3.91
CA LEU A 42 -8.73 4.44 3.30
C LEU A 42 -7.54 5.38 3.17
N LYS A 43 -7.73 6.59 2.62
CA LYS A 43 -6.65 7.59 2.51
C LYS A 43 -6.02 7.88 3.87
N ARG A 44 -6.80 8.16 4.91
CA ARG A 44 -6.29 8.43 6.26
C ARG A 44 -5.44 7.28 6.84
N LEU A 45 -5.80 6.02 6.54
CA LEU A 45 -5.02 4.87 6.98
C LEU A 45 -3.74 4.70 6.15
N VAL A 46 -3.82 4.88 4.84
CA VAL A 46 -2.66 4.82 3.95
C VAL A 46 -1.64 5.91 4.29
N ASP A 47 -2.10 7.14 4.54
CA ASP A 47 -1.25 8.27 4.96
C ASP A 47 -0.53 8.00 6.30
N LYS A 48 -1.07 7.10 7.13
CA LYS A 48 -0.44 6.59 8.36
C LYS A 48 0.45 5.36 8.14
N GLY A 49 0.64 4.93 6.89
CA GLY A 49 1.51 3.80 6.52
C GLY A 49 0.86 2.42 6.61
N TYR A 50 -0.47 2.33 6.82
CA TYR A 50 -1.17 1.04 6.83
C TYR A 50 -1.42 0.53 5.42
N LYS A 51 -1.34 -0.80 5.25
CA LYS A 51 -1.81 -1.52 4.06
C LYS A 51 -3.19 -2.10 4.35
N ILE A 52 -4.14 -1.91 3.44
CA ILE A 52 -5.53 -2.26 3.66
C ILE A 52 -5.98 -3.30 2.64
N ALA A 53 -6.48 -4.44 3.12
CA ALA A 53 -7.14 -5.42 2.26
C ALA A 53 -8.65 -5.14 2.23
N ILE A 54 -9.19 -4.92 1.02
CA ILE A 54 -10.63 -4.80 0.79
C ILE A 54 -11.16 -6.19 0.49
N CYS A 55 -12.09 -6.65 1.33
CA CYS A 55 -12.71 -7.96 1.21
C CYS A 55 -14.21 -7.78 0.95
N GLU A 56 -14.70 -8.38 -0.12
CA GLU A 56 -16.11 -8.33 -0.51
C GLU A 56 -16.79 -9.69 -0.46
N GLN A 57 -18.12 -9.66 -0.45
CA GLN A 57 -18.96 -10.86 -0.54
C GLN A 57 -19.05 -11.26 -1.99
N MET A 58 -18.64 -12.50 -2.30
CA MET A 58 -18.62 -13.03 -3.68
C MET A 58 -19.94 -13.67 -4.08
N THR A 59 -20.81 -14.00 -3.10
CA THR A 59 -22.10 -14.64 -3.35
C THR A 59 -23.24 -13.82 -2.73
N ASP A 60 -24.42 -13.85 -3.38
CA ASP A 60 -25.62 -13.19 -2.85
C ASP A 60 -26.02 -13.86 -1.51
N PRO A 61 -26.11 -13.11 -0.41
CA PRO A 61 -26.54 -13.63 0.87
C PRO A 61 -27.92 -14.31 0.84
N ALA A 62 -28.82 -13.85 -0.04
CA ALA A 62 -30.16 -14.40 -0.19
C ALA A 62 -30.18 -15.80 -0.82
N LEU A 63 -29.12 -16.14 -1.57
CA LEU A 63 -28.98 -17.43 -2.25
C LEU A 63 -28.08 -18.40 -1.48
N SER A 64 -27.36 -17.93 -0.47
CA SER A 64 -26.39 -18.73 0.29
C SER A 64 -27.08 -19.46 1.44
N LYS A 65 -26.98 -20.80 1.46
CA LYS A 65 -27.39 -21.64 2.59
C LYS A 65 -26.21 -21.80 3.57
N GLY A 66 -25.86 -20.74 4.32
CA GLY A 66 -24.77 -20.80 5.28
C GLY A 66 -23.87 -19.55 5.27
N LEU A 67 -22.56 -19.74 5.44
CA LEU A 67 -21.59 -18.66 5.40
C LEU A 67 -21.43 -18.14 3.97
N VAL A 68 -21.55 -16.81 3.83
CA VAL A 68 -21.32 -16.14 2.55
C VAL A 68 -19.81 -16.15 2.26
N GLU A 69 -19.45 -16.59 1.05
CA GLU A 69 -18.08 -16.58 0.58
C GLU A 69 -17.58 -15.14 0.45
N ARG A 70 -16.34 -14.90 0.90
CA ARG A 70 -15.68 -13.60 0.85
C ARG A 70 -14.27 -13.77 0.29
N ASP A 71 -13.85 -12.80 -0.51
CA ASP A 71 -12.49 -12.77 -1.05
C ASP A 71 -11.89 -11.38 -0.97
N VAL A 72 -10.56 -11.32 -0.94
CA VAL A 72 -9.81 -10.07 -1.02
C VAL A 72 -9.75 -9.64 -2.47
N ILE A 73 -10.51 -8.60 -2.80
CA ILE A 73 -10.58 -8.09 -4.18
C ILE A 73 -9.49 -7.07 -4.49
N ARG A 74 -8.91 -6.44 -3.46
CA ARG A 74 -7.89 -5.42 -3.62
C ARG A 74 -7.07 -5.22 -2.34
N ILE A 75 -5.79 -4.92 -2.52
CA ILE A 75 -4.91 -4.42 -1.46
C ILE A 75 -4.56 -2.97 -1.80
N VAL A 76 -4.85 -2.06 -0.88
CA VAL A 76 -4.58 -0.63 -1.02
C VAL A 76 -3.32 -0.29 -0.23
N THR A 77 -2.35 0.31 -0.91
CA THR A 77 -1.06 0.77 -0.37
C THR A 77 -0.75 2.17 -0.92
N PRO A 78 0.23 2.91 -0.39
CA PRO A 78 0.54 4.25 -0.89
C PRO A 78 0.76 4.33 -2.40
N GLY A 79 1.50 3.37 -2.98
CA GLY A 79 1.80 3.35 -4.42
C GLY A 79 0.72 2.74 -5.31
N THR A 80 -0.37 2.19 -4.72
CA THR A 80 -1.46 1.54 -5.48
C THR A 80 -2.79 2.31 -5.41
N LEU A 81 -2.76 3.57 -4.98
CA LEU A 81 -3.92 4.46 -5.05
C LEU A 81 -4.24 4.80 -6.51
N ILE A 82 -5.52 4.72 -6.88
CA ILE A 82 -6.01 5.03 -8.23
C ILE A 82 -7.21 5.99 -8.21
N GLU A 83 -7.86 6.16 -7.07
CA GLU A 83 -8.99 7.06 -6.93
C GLU A 83 -8.52 8.52 -6.86
N SER A 84 -9.05 9.38 -7.74
CA SER A 84 -8.69 10.81 -7.80
C SER A 84 -8.92 11.54 -6.48
N SER A 85 -9.93 11.10 -5.69
CA SER A 85 -10.21 11.66 -4.35
C SER A 85 -9.10 11.41 -3.32
N MET A 86 -8.21 10.45 -3.58
CA MET A 86 -7.09 10.07 -2.71
C MET A 86 -5.72 10.52 -3.23
N LEU A 87 -5.64 11.00 -4.47
CA LEU A 87 -4.42 11.46 -5.12
C LEU A 87 -4.29 12.98 -5.05
N GLU A 88 -3.07 13.47 -5.23
CA GLU A 88 -2.79 14.90 -5.42
C GLU A 88 -2.88 15.22 -6.91
N ASP A 89 -3.58 16.32 -7.25
CA ASP A 89 -3.85 16.68 -8.66
C ASP A 89 -2.57 17.04 -9.46
N ASP A 90 -1.52 17.50 -8.78
CA ASP A 90 -0.33 18.07 -9.39
C ASP A 90 0.89 17.13 -9.39
N SER A 91 0.73 15.88 -8.93
CA SER A 91 1.85 14.94 -8.81
C SER A 91 1.48 13.52 -9.21
N ASN A 92 2.45 12.80 -9.79
CA ASN A 92 2.29 11.37 -10.06
C ASN A 92 2.43 10.56 -8.78
N ASN A 93 1.67 9.47 -8.68
CA ASN A 93 1.73 8.55 -7.56
C ASN A 93 2.51 7.28 -7.93
N TYR A 94 3.83 7.38 -7.93
CA TYR A 94 4.68 6.28 -8.37
C TYR A 94 4.84 5.17 -7.33
N ILE A 95 4.66 3.92 -7.77
CA ILE A 95 5.30 2.75 -7.16
C ILE A 95 6.61 2.49 -7.90
N CYS A 96 7.69 2.30 -7.17
CA CYS A 96 9.00 1.99 -7.74
C CYS A 96 9.41 0.56 -7.40
N THR A 97 9.95 -0.15 -8.39
CA THR A 97 10.65 -1.41 -8.18
C THR A 97 12.15 -1.20 -8.38
N LEU A 98 12.94 -1.50 -7.36
CA LEU A 98 14.41 -1.52 -7.41
C LEU A 98 14.90 -2.96 -7.46
N TYR A 99 15.53 -3.33 -8.56
CA TYR A 99 16.24 -4.60 -8.69
C TYR A 99 17.75 -4.38 -8.62
N TYR A 100 18.43 -5.19 -7.84
CA TYR A 100 19.89 -5.26 -7.77
C TYR A 100 20.37 -6.71 -7.87
N GLY A 101 21.17 -7.04 -8.88
CA GLY A 101 21.66 -8.38 -9.15
C GLY A 101 23.00 -8.66 -8.46
N ASN A 102 23.34 -9.95 -8.29
CA ASN A 102 24.62 -10.39 -7.75
C ASN A 102 25.81 -10.05 -8.66
N ASP A 103 25.54 -9.80 -9.93
CA ASP A 103 26.50 -9.38 -10.96
C ASP A 103 26.71 -7.85 -10.98
N GLY A 104 26.08 -7.11 -10.07
CA GLY A 104 26.10 -5.66 -10.04
C GLY A 104 25.10 -4.99 -10.97
N SER A 105 24.29 -5.73 -11.72
CA SER A 105 23.22 -5.18 -12.53
C SER A 105 22.18 -4.48 -11.66
N CYS A 106 21.67 -3.34 -12.14
CA CYS A 106 20.66 -2.55 -11.43
C CYS A 106 19.61 -2.04 -12.40
N ALA A 107 18.34 -2.08 -11.97
CA ALA A 107 17.23 -1.48 -12.70
C ALA A 107 16.21 -0.87 -11.74
N LEU A 108 15.65 0.28 -12.14
CA LEU A 108 14.52 0.91 -11.45
C LEU A 108 13.36 1.05 -12.44
N CYS A 109 12.20 0.58 -12.03
CA CYS A 109 10.97 0.76 -12.78
C CYS A 109 9.99 1.57 -11.92
N PHE A 110 9.47 2.65 -12.47
CA PHE A 110 8.46 3.50 -11.87
C PHE A 110 7.16 3.31 -12.64
N ALA A 111 6.08 3.09 -11.93
CA ALA A 111 4.75 2.96 -12.51
C ALA A 111 3.75 3.79 -11.72
N ASP A 112 2.96 4.59 -12.42
CA ASP A 112 1.78 5.26 -11.86
C ASP A 112 0.54 4.51 -12.31
N LEU A 113 -0.15 3.86 -11.36
CA LEU A 113 -1.32 3.04 -11.65
C LEU A 113 -2.54 3.88 -12.04
N SER A 114 -2.58 5.15 -11.64
CA SER A 114 -3.71 6.04 -11.94
C SER A 114 -3.70 6.53 -13.38
N THR A 115 -2.50 6.78 -13.93
CA THR A 115 -2.32 7.28 -15.29
C THR A 115 -1.91 6.18 -16.29
N GLY A 116 -1.39 5.06 -15.80
CA GLY A 116 -0.79 4.00 -16.61
C GLY A 116 0.62 4.35 -17.12
N GLU A 117 1.21 5.45 -16.64
CA GLU A 117 2.58 5.83 -17.01
C GLU A 117 3.58 4.84 -16.43
N MET A 118 4.56 4.42 -17.23
CA MET A 118 5.65 3.56 -16.80
C MET A 118 6.99 4.05 -17.36
N SER A 119 8.00 4.10 -16.48
CA SER A 119 9.37 4.50 -16.82
C SER A 119 10.36 3.47 -16.29
N LEU A 120 11.29 3.06 -17.13
CA LEU A 120 12.38 2.13 -16.80
C LEU A 120 13.72 2.83 -16.92
N THR A 121 14.53 2.73 -15.89
CA THR A 121 15.90 3.23 -15.86
C THR A 121 16.86 2.11 -15.51
N VAL A 122 17.88 1.93 -16.33
CA VAL A 122 18.99 0.99 -16.07
C VAL A 122 20.25 1.84 -15.88
N PRO A 123 20.65 2.15 -14.64
CA PRO A 123 21.89 2.85 -14.37
C PRO A 123 23.06 2.02 -14.90
N GLN A 124 23.85 2.60 -15.81
CA GLN A 124 25.04 1.92 -16.28
C GLN A 124 26.10 1.92 -15.20
N GLU A 125 26.99 0.92 -15.22
CA GLU A 125 28.14 0.82 -14.33
C GLU A 125 28.93 2.12 -14.33
N ALA A 126 28.88 2.84 -13.24
CA ALA A 126 29.69 4.02 -12.99
C ALA A 126 30.24 3.89 -11.58
N SER A 127 31.32 4.59 -11.31
CA SER A 127 32.05 4.59 -10.04
C SER A 127 31.19 4.87 -8.80
N ASP A 128 29.89 5.21 -8.98
CA ASP A 128 28.99 5.51 -7.89
C ASP A 128 27.51 5.17 -8.20
N LEU A 129 27.22 3.87 -8.33
CA LEU A 129 25.87 3.36 -8.58
C LEU A 129 24.87 3.84 -7.52
N SER A 130 25.28 3.88 -6.23
CA SER A 130 24.40 4.30 -5.15
C SER A 130 23.94 5.76 -5.30
N VAL A 131 24.84 6.66 -5.71
CA VAL A 131 24.48 8.07 -5.95
C VAL A 131 23.46 8.17 -7.10
N ARG A 132 23.67 7.44 -8.18
CA ARG A 132 22.72 7.44 -9.31
C ARG A 132 21.34 6.91 -8.93
N ILE A 133 21.28 5.83 -8.11
CA ILE A 133 20.01 5.32 -7.59
C ILE A 133 19.31 6.40 -6.76
N MET A 134 20.04 7.04 -5.84
CA MET A 134 19.49 8.11 -5.00
C MET A 134 19.02 9.32 -5.81
N ASP A 135 19.75 9.72 -6.86
CA ASP A 135 19.35 10.82 -7.75
C ASP A 135 18.05 10.50 -8.49
N VAL A 136 17.92 9.28 -9.01
CA VAL A 136 16.70 8.83 -9.69
C VAL A 136 15.53 8.77 -8.71
N LEU A 137 15.71 8.17 -7.52
CA LEU A 137 14.68 8.12 -6.48
C LEU A 137 14.26 9.54 -6.04
N SER A 138 15.21 10.48 -5.89
CA SER A 138 14.92 11.88 -5.55
C SER A 138 14.12 12.61 -6.62
N ARG A 139 14.30 12.25 -7.90
CA ARG A 139 13.55 12.86 -9.00
C ARG A 139 12.10 12.39 -9.05
N TYR A 140 11.87 11.09 -8.88
CA TYR A 140 10.54 10.50 -9.00
C TYR A 140 9.77 10.51 -7.68
N MET A 141 10.45 10.56 -6.53
CA MET A 141 9.84 10.56 -5.18
C MET A 141 8.70 9.53 -5.06
N PRO A 142 8.98 8.23 -5.26
CA PRO A 142 7.91 7.24 -5.27
C PRO A 142 7.22 7.12 -3.91
N ALA A 143 5.90 6.97 -3.91
CA ALA A 143 5.10 6.76 -2.71
C ALA A 143 5.30 5.37 -2.10
N GLU A 144 5.74 4.41 -2.89
CA GLU A 144 6.05 3.05 -2.42
C GLU A 144 7.24 2.48 -3.18
N LEU A 145 8.09 1.73 -2.46
CA LEU A 145 9.26 1.07 -3.02
C LEU A 145 9.22 -0.43 -2.75
N VAL A 146 9.32 -1.20 -3.82
CA VAL A 146 9.46 -2.67 -3.78
C VAL A 146 10.87 -3.03 -4.23
N MET A 147 11.53 -3.95 -3.52
CA MET A 147 12.90 -4.32 -3.86
C MET A 147 13.17 -5.80 -3.61
N ASN A 148 14.15 -6.36 -4.34
CA ASN A 148 14.64 -7.70 -4.04
C ASN A 148 15.61 -7.69 -2.85
N SER A 149 15.86 -8.87 -2.27
CA SER A 149 16.71 -9.00 -1.07
C SER A 149 18.15 -8.52 -1.27
N GLN A 150 18.70 -8.64 -2.46
CA GLN A 150 20.06 -8.18 -2.79
C GLN A 150 20.18 -6.66 -2.69
N ALA A 151 19.12 -5.90 -3.03
CA ALA A 151 19.12 -4.44 -2.92
C ALA A 151 19.32 -3.95 -1.47
N LEU A 152 18.96 -4.75 -0.46
CA LEU A 152 19.19 -4.43 0.95
C LEU A 152 20.67 -4.31 1.30
N SER A 153 21.59 -4.83 0.48
CA SER A 153 23.03 -4.68 0.65
C SER A 153 23.55 -3.27 0.31
N LEU A 154 22.76 -2.46 -0.42
CA LEU A 154 23.09 -1.09 -0.79
C LEU A 154 22.86 -0.13 0.39
N LYS A 155 23.74 -0.16 1.39
CA LYS A 155 23.57 0.55 2.67
C LYS A 155 23.25 2.03 2.50
N SER A 156 24.01 2.76 1.66
CA SER A 156 23.80 4.19 1.42
C SER A 156 22.41 4.50 0.85
N VAL A 157 21.93 3.63 -0.04
CA VAL A 157 20.56 3.74 -0.62
C VAL A 157 19.51 3.46 0.45
N MET A 158 19.72 2.42 1.29
CA MET A 158 18.80 2.11 2.38
C MET A 158 18.71 3.23 3.43
N ASP A 159 19.82 3.85 3.76
CA ASP A 159 19.84 4.98 4.69
C ASP A 159 19.15 6.22 4.09
N PHE A 160 19.34 6.47 2.79
CA PHE A 160 18.62 7.52 2.07
C PHE A 160 17.09 7.29 2.07
N ILE A 161 16.64 6.06 1.75
CA ILE A 161 15.20 5.70 1.73
C ILE A 161 14.55 5.95 3.08
N LYS A 162 15.18 5.55 4.18
CA LYS A 162 14.65 5.75 5.54
C LYS A 162 14.44 7.20 5.94
N VAL A 163 15.18 8.12 5.33
CA VAL A 163 15.18 9.55 5.68
C VAL A 163 14.31 10.37 4.74
N ARG A 164 14.13 9.92 3.49
CA ARG A 164 13.56 10.73 2.41
C ARG A 164 12.26 10.18 1.82
N LEU A 165 12.05 8.88 1.93
CA LEU A 165 10.86 8.17 1.48
C LEU A 165 10.17 7.47 2.67
#